data_b25b1ef230ce7fba32a1af20a58b564b
#
_entry.id   b25b1ef230ce7fba32a1af20a58b564b
#
_cell.length_a   1.000
_cell.length_b   1.000
_cell.length_c   1.000
_cell.angle_alpha   90.00
_cell.angle_beta   90.00
_cell.angle_gamma   90.00
#
_symmetry.space_group_name_H-M   'P 1'
#
loop_
_entity.id
_entity.type
_entity.pdbx_description
1 polymer ?
#
loop_
_entity_poly.entity_id
_entity_poly.type
_entity_poly.pdbx_seq_one_letter_code
_entity_poly.pdbx_strand_id
1 'polypeptide(L)'
;LSVRENIIIALQAKKGMFHPLSRKEMEEAADKYIDMLQIKTASRETPIKSLSGGNQQKVILGRWLLTNPEYLILDEPTRGIDIGTKTEIQKIVLDLADQGMAVTFISSEVEEMLRTCSRMAVLRDGEKVGELEEHELSQSSIMKAIAGGDDKDE
;
A
#
# COMPACT_ATOMS: atom_id res chain seq x y z
N LEU A 1 1.30 -20.17 5.79
CA LEU A 1 0.46 -20.01 4.59
C LEU A 1 1.35 -19.77 3.36
N SER A 2 0.93 -20.32 2.22
CA SER A 2 1.55 -20.09 0.92
C SER A 2 1.20 -18.67 0.38
N VAL A 3 1.86 -18.26 -0.71
CA VAL A 3 1.54 -17.04 -1.45
C VAL A 3 0.07 -17.07 -1.89
N ARG A 4 -0.39 -18.18 -2.51
CA ARG A 4 -1.77 -18.37 -2.91
C ARG A 4 -2.75 -18.19 -1.75
N GLU A 5 -2.55 -18.90 -0.65
CA GLU A 5 -3.42 -18.82 0.52
C GLU A 5 -3.49 -17.41 1.10
N ASN A 6 -2.37 -16.69 1.10
CA ASN A 6 -2.33 -15.29 1.55
C ASN A 6 -3.12 -14.35 0.64
N ILE A 7 -3.02 -14.51 -0.68
CA ILE A 7 -3.72 -13.66 -1.64
C ILE A 7 -5.23 -13.87 -1.55
N ILE A 8 -5.70 -15.12 -1.46
CA ILE A 8 -7.13 -15.43 -1.53
C ILE A 8 -7.90 -15.24 -0.21
N ILE A 9 -7.20 -15.20 0.94
CA ILE A 9 -7.86 -15.29 2.26
C ILE A 9 -8.89 -14.18 2.50
N ALA A 10 -8.61 -12.95 2.08
CA ALA A 10 -9.54 -11.83 2.25
C ALA A 10 -10.79 -11.98 1.36
N LEU A 11 -10.62 -12.42 0.12
CA LEU A 11 -11.74 -12.69 -0.76
C LEU A 11 -12.60 -13.85 -0.25
N GLN A 12 -12.00 -14.93 0.26
CA GLN A 12 -12.72 -16.03 0.87
C GLN A 12 -13.52 -15.58 2.09
N ALA A 13 -12.95 -14.74 2.93
CA ALA A 13 -13.64 -14.14 4.07
C ALA A 13 -14.83 -13.27 3.64
N LYS A 14 -14.65 -12.46 2.59
CA LYS A 14 -15.71 -11.61 2.01
C LYS A 14 -16.85 -12.43 1.41
N LYS A 15 -16.56 -13.55 0.73
CA LYS A 15 -17.58 -14.46 0.17
C LYS A 15 -18.33 -15.25 1.25
N GLY A 16 -17.72 -15.45 2.41
CA GLY A 16 -18.28 -16.20 3.52
C GLY A 16 -18.06 -17.73 3.41
N MET A 17 -18.36 -18.42 4.52
CA MET A 17 -18.06 -19.84 4.70
C MET A 17 -18.85 -20.75 3.74
N PHE A 18 -20.04 -20.33 3.33
CA PHE A 18 -20.93 -21.13 2.49
C PHE A 18 -20.66 -21.02 0.98
N HIS A 19 -19.72 -20.16 0.59
CA HIS A 19 -19.33 -19.95 -0.81
C HIS A 19 -17.83 -20.13 -1.00
N PRO A 20 -17.30 -21.35 -0.82
CA PRO A 20 -15.87 -21.60 -0.97
C PRO A 20 -15.44 -21.36 -2.42
N LEU A 21 -14.26 -20.77 -2.57
CA LEU A 21 -13.60 -20.68 -3.88
C LEU A 21 -13.16 -22.08 -4.33
N SER A 22 -13.40 -22.39 -5.59
CA SER A 22 -12.83 -23.59 -6.18
C SER A 22 -11.30 -23.49 -6.26
N ARG A 23 -10.62 -24.64 -6.32
CA ARG A 23 -9.17 -24.66 -6.44
C ARG A 23 -8.68 -23.89 -7.66
N LYS A 24 -9.37 -24.01 -8.78
CA LYS A 24 -9.06 -23.32 -10.03
C LYS A 24 -9.16 -21.78 -9.86
N GLU A 25 -10.26 -21.29 -9.29
CA GLU A 25 -10.42 -19.85 -9.00
C GLU A 25 -9.31 -19.31 -8.09
N MET A 26 -8.91 -20.08 -7.07
CA MET A 26 -7.83 -19.69 -6.17
C MET A 26 -6.48 -19.62 -6.88
N GLU A 27 -6.20 -20.58 -7.76
CA GLU A 27 -4.96 -20.63 -8.52
C GLU A 27 -4.88 -19.50 -9.55
N GLU A 28 -5.94 -19.28 -10.31
CA GLU A 28 -6.04 -18.19 -11.31
C GLU A 28 -5.93 -16.81 -10.66
N ALA A 29 -6.59 -16.60 -9.51
CA ALA A 29 -6.49 -15.36 -8.77
C ALA A 29 -5.06 -15.13 -8.26
N ALA A 30 -4.41 -16.16 -7.70
CA ALA A 30 -3.04 -16.02 -7.20
C ALA A 30 -2.06 -15.69 -8.33
N ASP A 31 -2.13 -16.43 -9.44
CA ASP A 31 -1.26 -16.22 -10.60
C ASP A 31 -1.43 -14.79 -11.17
N LYS A 32 -2.68 -14.32 -11.32
CA LYS A 32 -2.98 -12.96 -11.76
C LYS A 32 -2.29 -11.90 -10.90
N TYR A 33 -2.36 -12.02 -9.57
CA TYR A 33 -1.77 -11.01 -8.68
C TYR A 33 -0.26 -11.17 -8.50
N ILE A 34 0.28 -12.37 -8.67
CA ILE A 34 1.73 -12.60 -8.76
C ILE A 34 2.30 -11.83 -9.95
N ASP A 35 1.67 -11.97 -11.11
CA ASP A 35 2.10 -11.30 -12.34
C ASP A 35 1.89 -9.78 -12.27
N MET A 36 0.69 -9.34 -11.87
CA MET A 36 0.32 -7.92 -11.80
C MET A 36 1.22 -7.12 -10.87
N LEU A 37 1.57 -7.68 -9.71
CA LEU A 37 2.41 -7.03 -8.70
C LEU A 37 3.88 -7.41 -8.83
N GLN A 38 4.24 -8.22 -9.84
CA GLN A 38 5.60 -8.71 -10.08
C GLN A 38 6.22 -9.31 -8.81
N ILE A 39 5.47 -10.21 -8.14
CA ILE A 39 5.93 -10.91 -6.94
C ILE A 39 6.99 -11.93 -7.31
N LYS A 40 8.21 -11.75 -6.82
CA LYS A 40 9.31 -12.70 -7.05
C LYS A 40 9.13 -13.91 -6.15
N THR A 41 8.60 -14.98 -6.70
CA THR A 41 8.37 -16.26 -6.02
C THR A 41 8.67 -17.44 -6.96
N ALA A 42 9.08 -18.59 -6.40
CA ALA A 42 9.30 -19.80 -7.19
C ALA A 42 7.97 -20.42 -7.67
N SER A 43 6.91 -20.28 -6.88
CA SER A 43 5.55 -20.72 -7.21
C SER A 43 4.53 -20.06 -6.29
N ARG A 44 3.24 -20.16 -6.65
CA ARG A 44 2.13 -19.74 -5.78
C ARG A 44 2.03 -20.54 -4.47
N GLU A 45 2.61 -21.74 -4.42
CA GLU A 45 2.63 -22.59 -3.22
C GLU A 45 3.82 -22.32 -2.30
N THR A 46 4.73 -21.40 -2.69
CA THR A 46 5.87 -21.00 -1.86
C THR A 46 5.38 -20.41 -0.54
N PRO A 47 5.92 -20.83 0.63
CA PRO A 47 5.58 -20.20 1.90
C PRO A 47 5.93 -18.72 1.91
N ILE A 48 4.98 -17.84 2.30
CA ILE A 48 5.20 -16.37 2.27
C ILE A 48 6.42 -15.94 3.09
N LYS A 49 6.69 -16.62 4.22
CA LYS A 49 7.83 -16.32 5.10
C LYS A 49 9.21 -16.53 4.46
N SER A 50 9.28 -17.25 3.34
CA SER A 50 10.54 -17.45 2.60
C SER A 50 10.81 -16.35 1.56
N LEU A 51 9.87 -15.46 1.34
CA LEU A 51 10.04 -14.32 0.45
C LEU A 51 10.78 -13.18 1.16
N SER A 52 11.41 -12.28 0.37
CA SER A 52 11.91 -11.01 0.90
C SER A 52 10.77 -10.16 1.46
N GLY A 53 11.08 -9.26 2.40
CA GLY A 53 10.08 -8.37 3.02
C GLY A 53 9.23 -7.62 2.00
N GLY A 54 9.84 -7.09 0.95
CA GLY A 54 9.13 -6.39 -0.11
C GLY A 54 8.19 -7.28 -0.92
N ASN A 55 8.57 -8.54 -1.20
CA ASN A 55 7.65 -9.47 -1.85
C ASN A 55 6.51 -9.91 -0.92
N GLN A 56 6.76 -10.00 0.39
CA GLN A 56 5.70 -10.22 1.37
C GLN A 56 4.69 -9.06 1.37
N GLN A 57 5.16 -7.81 1.31
CA GLN A 57 4.28 -6.63 1.21
C GLN A 57 3.45 -6.63 -0.07
N LYS A 58 4.04 -7.00 -1.20
CA LYS A 58 3.30 -7.15 -2.46
C LYS A 58 2.22 -8.23 -2.37
N VAL A 59 2.48 -9.36 -1.69
CA VAL A 59 1.47 -10.40 -1.43
C VAL A 59 0.33 -9.85 -0.57
N ILE A 60 0.63 -9.06 0.48
CA ILE A 60 -0.37 -8.42 1.33
C ILE A 60 -1.21 -7.42 0.52
N LEU A 61 -0.58 -6.63 -0.34
CA LEU A 61 -1.28 -5.71 -1.24
C LEU A 61 -2.22 -6.49 -2.18
N GLY A 62 -1.75 -7.55 -2.82
CA GLY A 62 -2.56 -8.43 -3.67
C GLY A 62 -3.76 -9.05 -2.96
N ARG A 63 -3.62 -9.42 -1.69
CA ARG A 63 -4.70 -9.91 -0.83
C ARG A 63 -5.87 -8.93 -0.77
N TRP A 64 -5.58 -7.64 -0.55
CA TRP A 64 -6.62 -6.63 -0.43
C TRP A 64 -7.15 -6.20 -1.79
N LEU A 65 -6.32 -6.05 -2.80
CA LEU A 65 -6.72 -5.70 -4.15
C LEU A 65 -7.67 -6.73 -4.78
N LEU A 66 -7.49 -8.03 -4.45
CA LEU A 66 -8.39 -9.09 -4.91
C LEU A 66 -9.83 -8.92 -4.40
N THR A 67 -10.05 -8.20 -3.31
CA THR A 67 -11.40 -7.90 -2.82
C THR A 67 -12.09 -6.78 -3.60
N ASN A 68 -11.41 -6.19 -4.58
CA ASN A 68 -11.88 -5.05 -5.38
C ASN A 68 -12.35 -3.89 -4.49
N PRO A 69 -11.46 -3.26 -3.71
CA PRO A 69 -11.81 -2.16 -2.83
C PRO A 69 -12.01 -0.87 -3.64
N GLU A 70 -12.91 -0.01 -3.22
CA GLU A 70 -13.06 1.36 -3.75
C GLU A 70 -12.05 2.32 -3.10
N TYR A 71 -11.61 1.99 -1.88
CA TYR A 71 -10.70 2.78 -1.09
C TYR A 71 -9.68 1.90 -0.38
N LEU A 72 -8.41 2.27 -0.46
CA LEU A 72 -7.29 1.53 0.13
C LEU A 72 -6.52 2.42 1.11
N ILE A 73 -6.29 1.91 2.32
CA ILE A 73 -5.43 2.55 3.31
C ILE A 73 -4.17 1.71 3.46
N LEU A 74 -3.03 2.34 3.25
CA LEU A 74 -1.70 1.74 3.39
C LEU A 74 -0.95 2.44 4.52
N ASP A 75 -0.74 1.72 5.62
CA ASP A 75 -0.04 2.22 6.80
C ASP A 75 1.39 1.67 6.82
N GLU A 76 2.37 2.55 6.63
CA GLU A 76 3.80 2.24 6.55
C GLU A 76 4.14 1.05 5.62
N PRO A 77 3.60 1.01 4.36
CA PRO A 77 3.68 -0.19 3.52
C PRO A 77 5.11 -0.49 3.03
N THR A 78 6.00 0.44 3.17
CA THR A 78 7.40 0.38 2.70
C THR A 78 8.41 0.30 3.85
N ARG A 79 7.93 0.22 5.09
CA ARG A 79 8.80 0.19 6.26
C ARG A 79 9.65 -1.09 6.31
N GLY A 80 10.97 -0.91 6.46
CA GLY A 80 11.90 -2.02 6.63
C GLY A 80 12.20 -2.83 5.36
N ILE A 81 11.86 -2.32 4.18
CA ILE A 81 12.20 -2.94 2.90
C ILE A 81 13.28 -2.13 2.17
N ASP A 82 13.92 -2.76 1.19
CA ASP A 82 14.98 -2.12 0.39
C ASP A 82 14.43 -1.02 -0.55
N ILE A 83 15.29 -0.06 -0.92
CA ILE A 83 14.95 1.11 -1.72
C ILE A 83 14.34 0.72 -3.09
N GLY A 84 14.88 -0.32 -3.72
CA GLY A 84 14.36 -0.79 -5.02
C GLY A 84 12.91 -1.24 -4.92
N THR A 85 12.61 -2.06 -3.92
CA THR A 85 11.24 -2.54 -3.70
C THR A 85 10.30 -1.44 -3.19
N LYS A 86 10.78 -0.47 -2.41
CA LYS A 86 10.01 0.74 -2.06
C LYS A 86 9.50 1.45 -3.31
N THR A 87 10.40 1.71 -4.26
CA THR A 87 10.06 2.36 -5.52
C THR A 87 9.03 1.56 -6.34
N GLU A 88 9.14 0.22 -6.34
CA GLU A 88 8.18 -0.64 -7.02
C GLU A 88 6.78 -0.54 -6.37
N ILE A 89 6.69 -0.54 -5.03
CA ILE A 89 5.41 -0.39 -4.31
C ILE A 89 4.81 0.99 -4.54
N GLN A 90 5.61 2.06 -4.47
CA GLN A 90 5.16 3.43 -4.74
C GLN A 90 4.57 3.53 -6.16
N LYS A 91 5.23 2.94 -7.15
CA LYS A 91 4.72 2.89 -8.51
C LYS A 91 3.38 2.17 -8.61
N ILE A 92 3.24 1.01 -7.96
CA ILE A 92 1.97 0.28 -7.92
C ILE A 92 0.86 1.17 -7.33
N VAL A 93 1.15 1.91 -6.26
CA VAL A 93 0.18 2.82 -5.62
C VAL A 93 -0.25 3.93 -6.57
N LEU A 94 0.69 4.54 -7.28
CA LEU A 94 0.39 5.57 -8.28
C LEU A 94 -0.45 5.01 -9.44
N ASP A 95 -0.07 3.84 -9.97
CA ASP A 95 -0.82 3.18 -11.05
C ASP A 95 -2.28 2.85 -10.63
N LEU A 96 -2.50 2.49 -9.35
CA LEU A 96 -3.84 2.26 -8.80
C LEU A 96 -4.64 3.57 -8.68
N ALA A 97 -4.01 4.65 -8.24
CA ALA A 97 -4.63 5.96 -8.15
C ALA A 97 -5.02 6.50 -9.54
N ASP A 98 -4.15 6.34 -10.54
CA ASP A 98 -4.41 6.73 -11.93
C ASP A 98 -5.58 5.93 -12.54
N GLN A 99 -5.82 4.71 -12.06
CA GLN A 99 -6.98 3.90 -12.43
C GLN A 99 -8.27 4.29 -11.69
N GLY A 100 -8.22 5.33 -10.85
CA GLY A 100 -9.37 5.89 -10.14
C GLY A 100 -9.61 5.31 -8.74
N MET A 101 -8.67 4.52 -8.19
CA MET A 101 -8.77 4.05 -6.81
C MET A 101 -8.41 5.17 -5.84
N ALA A 102 -9.25 5.38 -4.82
CA ALA A 102 -8.90 6.26 -3.72
C ALA A 102 -7.89 5.57 -2.80
N VAL A 103 -6.73 6.20 -2.59
CA VAL A 103 -5.66 5.64 -1.75
C VAL A 103 -5.24 6.64 -0.68
N THR A 104 -5.21 6.20 0.57
CA THR A 104 -4.49 6.89 1.65
C THR A 104 -3.18 6.17 1.92
N PHE A 105 -2.08 6.88 1.72
CA PHE A 105 -0.74 6.39 1.99
C PHE A 105 -0.21 7.08 3.26
N ILE A 106 0.14 6.29 4.28
CA ILE A 106 0.67 6.80 5.55
C ILE A 106 2.14 6.41 5.63
N SER A 107 3.02 7.36 5.84
CA SER A 107 4.46 7.14 6.03
C SER A 107 5.07 8.22 6.91
N SER A 108 6.11 7.84 7.65
CA SER A 108 6.97 8.77 8.37
C SER A 108 8.12 9.31 7.50
N GLU A 109 8.29 8.79 6.27
CA GLU A 109 9.35 9.19 5.35
C GLU A 109 8.86 10.30 4.40
N VAL A 110 9.31 11.54 4.62
CA VAL A 110 8.90 12.72 3.85
C VAL A 110 9.13 12.54 2.34
N GLU A 111 10.24 11.93 1.94
CA GLU A 111 10.54 11.71 0.52
C GLU A 111 9.56 10.74 -0.16
N GLU A 112 9.04 9.74 0.56
CA GLU A 112 8.01 8.85 0.03
C GLU A 112 6.72 9.60 -0.21
N MET A 113 6.32 10.43 0.75
CA MET A 113 5.11 11.22 0.67
C MET A 113 5.16 12.20 -0.52
N LEU A 114 6.30 12.87 -0.72
CA LEU A 114 6.50 13.79 -1.86
C LEU A 114 6.42 13.10 -3.23
N ARG A 115 6.72 11.79 -3.29
CA ARG A 115 6.67 11.01 -4.54
C ARG A 115 5.30 10.40 -4.83
N THR A 116 4.49 10.18 -3.80
CA THR A 116 3.26 9.38 -3.92
C THR A 116 1.97 10.15 -3.71
N CYS A 117 2.01 11.31 -3.07
CA CYS A 117 0.80 12.01 -2.66
C CYS A 117 0.58 13.29 -3.46
N SER A 118 -0.66 13.54 -3.87
CA SER A 118 -1.14 14.82 -4.44
C SER A 118 -1.70 15.75 -3.36
N ARG A 119 -2.03 15.24 -2.18
CA ARG A 119 -2.49 15.99 -1.02
C ARG A 119 -1.99 15.32 0.25
N MET A 120 -1.62 16.09 1.24
CA MET A 120 -1.05 15.57 2.48
C MET A 120 -1.69 16.19 3.71
N ALA A 121 -2.08 15.35 4.67
CA ALA A 121 -2.39 15.77 6.03
C ALA A 121 -1.19 15.47 6.92
N VAL A 122 -0.71 16.47 7.67
CA VAL A 122 0.39 16.31 8.62
C VAL A 122 -0.19 16.10 10.00
N LEU A 123 0.24 15.00 10.64
CA LEU A 123 -0.16 14.64 12.00
C LEU A 123 1.04 14.73 12.94
N ARG A 124 0.82 15.26 14.14
CA ARG A 124 1.80 15.32 15.24
C ARG A 124 1.07 15.07 16.56
N ASP A 125 1.60 14.19 17.39
CA ASP A 125 1.04 13.86 18.72
C ASP A 125 -0.45 13.47 18.69
N GLY A 126 -0.89 12.82 17.59
CA GLY A 126 -2.27 12.38 17.40
C GLY A 126 -3.23 13.45 16.87
N GLU A 127 -2.75 14.67 16.62
CA GLU A 127 -3.54 15.78 16.08
C GLU A 127 -3.12 16.14 14.67
N LYS A 128 -4.08 16.59 13.85
CA LYS A 128 -3.80 17.15 12.52
C LYS A 128 -3.27 18.57 12.69
N VAL A 129 -1.99 18.78 12.37
CA VAL A 129 -1.31 20.09 12.50
C VAL A 129 -1.21 20.87 11.21
N GLY A 130 -1.50 20.23 10.05
CA GLY A 130 -1.47 20.89 8.76
C GLY A 130 -2.11 20.07 7.64
N GLU A 131 -2.40 20.73 6.55
CA GLU A 131 -2.82 20.13 5.28
C GLU A 131 -2.13 20.89 4.16
N LEU A 132 -1.58 20.14 3.19
CA LEU A 132 -0.85 20.69 2.05
C LEU A 132 -1.44 20.11 0.77
N GLU A 133 -1.76 21.00 -0.17
CA GLU A 133 -2.18 20.63 -1.52
C GLU A 133 -0.95 20.41 -2.42
N GLU A 134 -1.15 19.80 -3.60
CA GLU A 134 -0.08 19.41 -4.52
C GLU A 134 0.94 20.53 -4.80
N HIS A 135 0.47 21.74 -5.03
CA HIS A 135 1.32 22.90 -5.33
C HIS A 135 2.12 23.42 -4.13
N GLU A 136 1.77 23.00 -2.91
CA GLU A 136 2.44 23.37 -1.66
C GLU A 136 3.43 22.27 -1.20
N LEU A 137 3.37 21.08 -1.82
CA LEU A 137 4.18 19.93 -1.43
C LEU A 137 5.66 20.19 -1.68
N SER A 138 6.39 20.41 -0.61
CA SER A 138 7.85 20.49 -0.59
C SER A 138 8.38 20.00 0.74
N GLN A 139 9.63 19.56 0.76
CA GLN A 139 10.27 19.15 2.02
C GLN A 139 10.23 20.28 3.05
N SER A 140 10.43 21.53 2.63
CA SER A 140 10.39 22.71 3.50
C SER A 140 9.00 22.92 4.10
N SER A 141 7.93 22.87 3.27
CA SER A 141 6.56 23.07 3.75
C SER A 141 6.13 21.98 4.73
N ILE A 142 6.50 20.71 4.45
CA ILE A 142 6.19 19.59 5.33
C ILE A 142 6.93 19.75 6.66
N MET A 143 8.23 20.06 6.64
CA MET A 143 9.01 20.27 7.86
C MET A 143 8.49 21.45 8.68
N LYS A 144 8.06 22.54 8.02
CA LYS A 144 7.42 23.68 8.69
C LYS A 144 6.11 23.27 9.37
N ALA A 145 5.26 22.49 8.70
CA ALA A 145 4.02 21.98 9.27
C ALA A 145 4.27 21.04 10.47
N ILE A 146 5.28 20.15 10.37
CA ILE A 146 5.68 19.25 11.49
C ILE A 146 6.20 20.05 12.67
N ALA A 147 7.00 21.10 12.44
CA ALA A 147 7.55 21.94 13.51
C ALA A 147 6.46 22.74 14.25
N GLY A 148 5.23 22.71 13.77
CA GLY A 148 4.16 23.57 14.26
C GLY A 148 4.40 24.97 13.76
N GLY A 149 4.22 25.18 12.44
CA GLY A 149 4.36 26.48 11.84
C GLY A 149 3.43 27.46 12.49
N ASP A 150 3.83 27.99 13.62
CA ASP A 150 3.28 29.18 14.22
C ASP A 150 3.65 30.35 13.33
N ASP A 151 2.70 30.82 12.61
CA ASP A 151 2.46 32.25 12.50
C ASP A 151 0.94 32.42 12.47
N LYS A 152 0.29 32.14 13.59
CA LYS A 152 -0.83 32.93 14.05
C LYS A 152 -0.21 34.11 14.78
N ASP A 153 0.38 35.00 14.05
CA ASP A 153 0.75 36.31 14.55
C ASP A 153 0.18 37.37 13.63
N GLU A 154 -0.74 38.11 14.28
CA GLU A 154 -1.23 39.47 14.05
C GLU A 154 -2.18 39.70 12.88
#